data_3990eceae54f4c0afca231c9fedcba2c
#
_entry.id   3990eceae54f4c0afca231c9fedcba2c
#
_cell.length_a   1.000
_cell.length_b   1.000
_cell.length_c   1.000
_cell.angle_alpha   90.00
_cell.angle_beta   90.00
_cell.angle_gamma   90.00
#
_symmetry.space_group_name_H-M   'P 1'
#
loop_
_entity.id
_entity.type
_entity.pdbx_description
1 polymer ?
#
loop_
_entity_poly.entity_id
_entity_poly.type
_entity_poly.pdbx_seq_one_letter_code
_entity_poly.pdbx_strand_id
1 'polypeptide(L)'
;MRFYRILTLVKTNLIFATQPAQLQNYRKKQAKNPSKPVNVAMKTLTQQLLFAVMFGALFGIPGAISGRSYPPLQFASTVFLFLMILISQALPAIYNVFYESKDFESYLPYAFTELEVVLGKSLSIVVATLQGLLPIVMLFGIHVYFSGGFILFTIPIALLGALILSAIVYLLMFLLCFFLAKIPLFRKYQSVIAN
;
A
#
# COMPACT_ATOMS: atom_id res chain seq x y z
N MET A 1 18.06 -0.09 16.81
CA MET A 1 17.08 0.60 15.96
C MET A 1 16.08 1.35 16.83
N ARG A 2 15.88 2.64 16.62
CA ARG A 2 14.89 3.40 17.38
C ARG A 2 13.58 3.40 16.61
N PHE A 3 12.63 2.56 17.00
CA PHE A 3 11.30 2.40 16.37
C PHE A 3 10.60 3.75 16.10
N TYR A 4 10.74 4.72 16.98
CA TYR A 4 10.21 6.06 16.82
C TYR A 4 10.73 6.78 15.56
N ARG A 5 12.01 6.60 15.21
CA ARG A 5 12.61 7.20 14.01
C ARG A 5 11.98 6.64 12.73
N ILE A 6 11.80 5.32 12.68
CA ILE A 6 11.14 4.65 11.54
C ILE A 6 9.70 5.16 11.40
N LEU A 7 8.97 5.29 12.52
CA LEU A 7 7.59 5.78 12.50
C LEU A 7 7.48 7.23 12.00
N THR A 8 8.44 8.08 12.34
CA THR A 8 8.53 9.46 11.84
C THR A 8 8.78 9.46 10.32
N LEU A 9 9.72 8.62 9.85
CA LEU A 9 9.99 8.46 8.43
C LEU A 9 8.77 7.94 7.66
N VAL A 10 8.04 6.98 8.21
CA VAL A 10 6.79 6.48 7.61
C VAL A 10 5.77 7.59 7.48
N LYS A 11 5.56 8.40 8.51
CA LYS A 11 4.60 9.53 8.45
C LYS A 11 4.98 10.54 7.37
N THR A 12 6.27 10.86 7.24
CA THR A 12 6.75 11.81 6.24
C THR A 12 6.61 11.22 4.82
N ASN A 13 7.08 9.99 4.62
CA ASN A 13 7.03 9.34 3.31
C ASN A 13 5.61 9.00 2.86
N LEU A 14 4.67 8.80 3.78
CA LEU A 14 3.27 8.55 3.45
C LEU A 14 2.63 9.74 2.72
N ILE A 15 3.10 10.97 2.97
CA ILE A 15 2.65 12.16 2.24
C ILE A 15 3.05 12.05 0.76
N PHE A 16 4.25 11.60 0.46
CA PHE A 16 4.71 11.38 -0.92
C PHE A 16 4.05 10.17 -1.58
N ALA A 17 3.75 9.13 -0.82
CA ALA A 17 3.01 7.97 -1.31
C ALA A 17 1.52 8.28 -1.60
N THR A 18 0.99 9.39 -1.04
CA THR A 18 -0.41 9.78 -1.24
C THR A 18 -0.59 10.41 -2.62
N GLN A 19 -1.65 10.03 -3.32
CA GLN A 19 -1.97 10.56 -4.65
C GLN A 19 -2.10 12.10 -4.64
N PRO A 20 -1.59 12.81 -5.66
CA PRO A 20 -1.61 14.28 -5.74
C PRO A 20 -3.03 14.87 -5.62
N ALA A 21 -4.03 14.23 -6.21
CA ALA A 21 -5.44 14.66 -6.12
C ALA A 21 -5.97 14.64 -4.67
N GLN A 22 -5.59 13.65 -3.89
CA GLN A 22 -5.96 13.56 -2.47
C GLN A 22 -5.25 14.63 -1.64
N LEU A 23 -3.97 14.89 -1.92
CA LEU A 23 -3.21 15.96 -1.26
C LEU A 23 -3.82 17.34 -1.51
N GLN A 24 -4.24 17.63 -2.75
CA GLN A 24 -4.92 18.88 -3.08
C GLN A 24 -6.24 19.02 -2.30
N ASN A 25 -7.02 17.95 -2.18
CA ASN A 25 -8.25 17.97 -1.38
C ASN A 25 -7.98 18.23 0.10
N TYR A 26 -6.91 17.68 0.66
CA TYR A 26 -6.52 17.94 2.04
C TYR A 26 -6.05 19.40 2.25
N ARG A 27 -5.27 19.95 1.31
CA ARG A 27 -4.85 21.37 1.32
C ARG A 27 -6.05 22.32 1.23
N LYS A 28 -7.04 22.04 0.36
CA LYS A 28 -8.27 22.81 0.27
C LYS A 28 -9.09 22.78 1.57
N LYS A 29 -9.15 21.62 2.24
CA LYS A 29 -9.82 21.49 3.55
C LYS A 29 -9.08 22.27 4.65
N GLN A 30 -7.77 22.26 4.63
CA GLN A 30 -6.95 23.01 5.60
C GLN A 30 -7.08 24.52 5.38
N ALA A 31 -7.13 24.98 4.14
CA ALA A 31 -7.36 26.39 3.81
C ALA A 31 -8.72 26.91 4.30
N LYS A 32 -9.75 26.06 4.31
CA LYS A 32 -11.07 26.41 4.85
C LYS A 32 -11.14 26.48 6.37
N ASN A 33 -10.29 25.73 7.08
CA ASN A 33 -10.24 25.68 8.55
C ASN A 33 -8.79 25.70 9.04
N PRO A 34 -8.11 26.85 9.05
CA PRO A 34 -6.70 26.96 9.40
C PRO A 34 -6.41 26.62 10.87
N SER A 35 -7.41 26.74 11.75
CA SER A 35 -7.28 26.42 13.19
C SER A 35 -7.16 24.93 13.49
N LYS A 36 -7.49 24.02 12.53
CA LYS A 36 -7.40 22.57 12.73
C LYS A 36 -6.38 21.98 11.75
N PRO A 37 -5.13 21.72 12.19
CA PRO A 37 -4.13 21.12 11.32
C PRO A 37 -4.59 19.74 10.84
N VAL A 38 -4.56 19.53 9.53
CA VAL A 38 -4.93 18.26 8.91
C VAL A 38 -3.73 17.32 8.96
N ASN A 39 -3.80 16.28 9.78
CA ASN A 39 -2.80 15.22 9.76
C ASN A 39 -3.03 14.32 8.52
N VAL A 40 -2.30 14.62 7.43
CA VAL A 40 -2.43 13.91 6.16
C VAL A 40 -2.15 12.42 6.32
N ALA A 41 -1.08 12.05 7.03
CA ALA A 41 -0.70 10.65 7.24
C ALA A 41 -1.82 9.85 7.92
N MET A 42 -2.42 10.42 8.98
CA MET A 42 -3.51 9.76 9.70
C MET A 42 -4.77 9.64 8.83
N LYS A 43 -5.09 10.66 8.03
CA LYS A 43 -6.24 10.61 7.11
C LYS A 43 -6.04 9.60 6.00
N THR A 44 -4.85 9.53 5.42
CA THR A 44 -4.53 8.53 4.39
C THR A 44 -4.65 7.13 4.98
N LEU A 45 -4.09 6.88 6.16
CA LEU A 45 -4.19 5.58 6.83
C LEU A 45 -5.65 5.21 7.13
N THR A 46 -6.44 6.13 7.68
CA THR A 46 -7.86 5.90 7.97
C THR A 46 -8.64 5.59 6.68
N GLN A 47 -8.37 6.31 5.60
CA GLN A 47 -9.03 6.09 4.32
C GLN A 47 -8.66 4.73 3.73
N GLN A 48 -7.38 4.36 3.75
CA GLN A 48 -6.91 3.06 3.28
C GLN A 48 -7.53 1.91 4.08
N LEU A 49 -7.57 2.02 5.41
CA LEU A 49 -8.21 1.03 6.27
C LEU A 49 -9.71 0.92 6.00
N LEU A 50 -10.40 2.04 5.84
CA LEU A 50 -11.84 2.04 5.57
C LEU A 50 -12.15 1.34 4.24
N PHE A 51 -11.41 1.66 3.17
CA PHE A 51 -11.56 0.98 1.89
C PHE A 51 -11.21 -0.51 1.99
N ALA A 52 -10.14 -0.85 2.70
CA ALA A 52 -9.73 -2.23 2.89
C ALA A 52 -10.78 -3.06 3.62
N VAL A 53 -11.38 -2.51 4.69
CA VAL A 53 -12.48 -3.15 5.43
C VAL A 53 -13.72 -3.26 4.55
N MET A 54 -14.07 -2.21 3.80
CA MET A 54 -15.23 -2.22 2.90
C MET A 54 -15.08 -3.30 1.80
N PHE A 55 -13.94 -3.37 1.13
CA PHE A 55 -13.68 -4.40 0.12
C PHE A 55 -13.58 -5.80 0.74
N GLY A 56 -12.93 -5.91 1.91
CA GLY A 56 -12.88 -7.17 2.63
C GLY A 56 -14.27 -7.68 3.01
N ALA A 57 -15.16 -6.79 3.48
CA ALA A 57 -16.54 -7.15 3.77
C ALA A 57 -17.31 -7.52 2.50
N LEU A 58 -17.19 -6.74 1.42
CA LEU A 58 -17.88 -6.96 0.17
C LEU A 58 -17.59 -8.34 -0.44
N PHE A 59 -16.34 -8.76 -0.40
CA PHE A 59 -15.91 -10.04 -0.98
C PHE A 59 -15.82 -11.17 0.06
N GLY A 60 -15.53 -10.83 1.33
CA GLY A 60 -15.40 -11.81 2.39
C GLY A 60 -16.73 -12.33 2.94
N ILE A 61 -17.72 -11.44 3.14
CA ILE A 61 -19.03 -11.82 3.71
C ILE A 61 -19.76 -12.87 2.85
N PRO A 62 -19.90 -12.72 1.52
CA PRO A 62 -20.52 -13.74 0.70
C PRO A 62 -19.85 -15.10 0.78
N GLY A 63 -18.51 -15.13 0.83
CA GLY A 63 -17.74 -16.35 1.05
C GLY A 63 -18.01 -16.99 2.41
N ALA A 64 -18.05 -16.19 3.46
CA ALA A 64 -18.35 -16.65 4.81
C ALA A 64 -19.79 -17.18 4.94
N ILE A 65 -20.77 -16.50 4.33
CA ILE A 65 -22.18 -16.91 4.36
C ILE A 65 -22.41 -18.21 3.56
N SER A 66 -21.72 -18.40 2.45
CA SER A 66 -21.86 -19.61 1.64
C SER A 66 -21.41 -20.88 2.37
N GLY A 67 -20.60 -20.75 3.42
CA GLY A 67 -20.06 -21.87 4.18
C GLY A 67 -19.18 -22.83 3.38
N ARG A 68 -18.69 -22.38 2.22
CA ARG A 68 -17.89 -23.18 1.29
C ARG A 68 -16.68 -22.38 0.83
N SER A 69 -15.59 -23.08 0.50
CA SER A 69 -14.46 -22.46 -0.18
C SER A 69 -14.88 -21.96 -1.57
N TYR A 70 -14.29 -20.85 -1.98
CA TYR A 70 -14.49 -20.36 -3.36
C TYR A 70 -14.07 -21.44 -4.37
N PRO A 71 -14.83 -21.65 -5.45
CA PRO A 71 -14.33 -22.44 -6.58
C PRO A 71 -12.98 -21.89 -7.04
N PRO A 72 -12.02 -22.74 -7.43
CA PRO A 72 -10.65 -22.31 -7.72
C PRO A 72 -10.57 -21.18 -8.76
N LEU A 73 -11.41 -21.21 -9.78
CA LEU A 73 -11.45 -20.16 -10.81
C LEU A 73 -11.95 -18.82 -10.24
N GLN A 74 -13.00 -18.84 -9.41
CA GLN A 74 -13.56 -17.65 -8.79
C GLN A 74 -12.56 -17.07 -7.77
N PHE A 75 -11.90 -17.90 -6.98
CA PHE A 75 -10.83 -17.48 -6.08
C PHE A 75 -9.71 -16.79 -6.85
N ALA A 76 -9.17 -17.45 -7.89
CA ALA A 76 -8.09 -16.91 -8.71
C ALA A 76 -8.48 -15.57 -9.37
N SER A 77 -9.68 -15.45 -9.94
CA SER A 77 -10.15 -14.23 -10.59
C SER A 77 -10.31 -13.08 -9.60
N THR A 78 -10.81 -13.37 -8.39
CA THR A 78 -10.96 -12.34 -7.34
C THR A 78 -9.61 -11.87 -6.80
N VAL A 79 -8.69 -12.81 -6.55
CA VAL A 79 -7.32 -12.48 -6.16
C VAL A 79 -6.64 -11.65 -7.25
N PHE A 80 -6.78 -12.02 -8.53
CA PHE A 80 -6.24 -11.28 -9.66
C PHE A 80 -6.77 -9.84 -9.72
N LEU A 81 -8.06 -9.61 -9.46
CA LEU A 81 -8.65 -8.28 -9.39
C LEU A 81 -7.95 -7.42 -8.32
N PHE A 82 -7.76 -7.96 -7.11
CA PHE A 82 -7.06 -7.24 -6.04
C PHE A 82 -5.57 -7.06 -6.31
N LEU A 83 -4.94 -7.98 -7.02
CA LEU A 83 -3.57 -7.80 -7.51
C LEU A 83 -3.47 -6.62 -8.49
N MET A 84 -4.43 -6.46 -9.40
CA MET A 84 -4.47 -5.30 -10.30
C MET A 84 -4.64 -3.99 -9.54
N ILE A 85 -5.48 -3.96 -8.49
CA ILE A 85 -5.60 -2.82 -7.60
C ILE A 85 -4.28 -2.55 -6.88
N LEU A 86 -3.63 -3.59 -6.35
CA LEU A 86 -2.34 -3.48 -5.67
C LEU A 86 -1.25 -2.93 -6.60
N ILE A 87 -1.17 -3.43 -7.83
CA ILE A 87 -0.24 -2.98 -8.87
C ILE A 87 -0.46 -1.49 -9.18
N SER A 88 -1.72 -1.10 -9.42
CA SER A 88 -2.08 0.29 -9.76
C SER A 88 -1.73 1.29 -8.65
N GLN A 89 -1.70 0.86 -7.41
CA GLN A 89 -1.31 1.67 -6.26
C GLN A 89 0.19 1.60 -5.96
N ALA A 90 0.80 0.43 -6.12
CA ALA A 90 2.20 0.21 -5.79
C ALA A 90 3.14 0.96 -6.74
N LEU A 91 2.83 1.00 -8.03
CA LEU A 91 3.67 1.64 -9.03
C LEU A 91 3.89 3.14 -8.74
N PRO A 92 2.84 3.98 -8.62
CA PRO A 92 3.03 5.39 -8.29
C PRO A 92 3.60 5.59 -6.89
N ALA A 93 3.22 4.76 -5.90
CA ALA A 93 3.75 4.87 -4.54
C ALA A 93 5.26 4.61 -4.49
N ILE A 94 5.74 3.57 -5.17
CA ILE A 94 7.18 3.26 -5.25
C ILE A 94 7.92 4.38 -6.00
N TYR A 95 7.36 4.83 -7.13
CA TYR A 95 7.98 5.88 -7.92
C TYR A 95 8.13 7.17 -7.11
N ASN A 96 7.05 7.66 -6.51
CA ASN A 96 7.04 8.90 -5.75
C ASN A 96 7.96 8.84 -4.51
N VAL A 97 7.97 7.70 -3.79
CA VAL A 97 8.75 7.56 -2.55
C VAL A 97 10.24 7.35 -2.81
N PHE A 98 10.62 6.62 -3.87
CA PHE A 98 12.03 6.30 -4.12
C PHE A 98 12.70 7.19 -5.15
N TYR A 99 11.99 7.67 -6.16
CA TYR A 99 12.57 8.36 -7.31
C TYR A 99 12.23 9.85 -7.36
N GLU A 100 11.05 10.27 -6.93
CA GLU A 100 10.64 11.67 -6.95
C GLU A 100 10.99 12.41 -5.66
N SER A 101 11.03 11.72 -4.52
CA SER A 101 11.40 12.33 -3.27
C SER A 101 12.89 12.72 -3.28
N LYS A 102 13.17 14.03 -3.35
CA LYS A 102 14.52 14.60 -3.17
C LYS A 102 14.97 14.57 -1.70
N ASP A 103 14.41 13.66 -0.92
CA ASP A 103 14.51 13.66 0.55
C ASP A 103 15.85 13.19 1.07
N PHE A 104 16.72 12.60 0.23
CA PHE A 104 18.01 12.09 0.68
C PHE A 104 18.85 13.21 1.30
N GLU A 105 18.83 14.39 0.68
CA GLU A 105 19.51 15.58 1.23
C GLU A 105 18.86 16.09 2.51
N SER A 106 17.54 15.94 2.65
CA SER A 106 16.78 16.35 3.83
C SER A 106 16.99 15.41 5.02
N TYR A 107 17.38 14.16 4.81
CA TYR A 107 17.64 13.19 5.90
C TYR A 107 19.06 13.23 6.45
N LEU A 108 20.02 13.76 5.68
CA LEU A 108 21.43 13.88 6.08
C LEU A 108 21.62 14.59 7.44
N PRO A 109 20.90 15.70 7.75
CA PRO A 109 21.07 16.40 9.04
C PRO A 109 20.57 15.60 10.24
N TYR A 110 19.70 14.60 10.03
CA TYR A 110 19.01 13.88 11.13
C TYR A 110 19.70 12.60 11.58
N ALA A 111 20.88 12.28 11.08
CA ALA A 111 21.66 11.08 11.43
C ALA A 111 20.83 9.77 11.37
N PHE A 112 19.95 9.63 10.36
CA PHE A 112 19.28 8.36 10.07
C PHE A 112 20.25 7.39 9.42
N THR A 113 20.15 6.12 9.79
CA THR A 113 20.89 5.06 9.10
C THR A 113 20.20 4.72 7.77
N GLU A 114 20.98 4.28 6.78
CA GLU A 114 20.43 3.88 5.46
C GLU A 114 19.31 2.85 5.60
N LEU A 115 19.47 1.90 6.52
CA LEU A 115 18.50 0.86 6.79
C LEU A 115 17.18 1.42 7.39
N GLU A 116 17.27 2.44 8.28
CA GLU A 116 16.08 3.12 8.81
C GLU A 116 15.32 3.86 7.70
N VAL A 117 16.04 4.48 6.76
CA VAL A 117 15.42 5.18 5.61
C VAL A 117 14.74 4.19 4.68
N VAL A 118 15.42 3.10 4.29
CA VAL A 118 14.85 2.07 3.41
C VAL A 118 13.62 1.42 4.04
N LEU A 119 13.69 1.06 5.33
CA LEU A 119 12.54 0.49 6.05
C LEU A 119 11.38 1.48 6.16
N GLY A 120 11.67 2.75 6.48
CA GLY A 120 10.65 3.79 6.55
C GLY A 120 9.94 4.00 5.21
N LYS A 121 10.69 4.03 4.11
CA LYS A 121 10.16 4.13 2.74
C LYS A 121 9.32 2.91 2.36
N SER A 122 9.84 1.71 2.59
CA SER A 122 9.13 0.46 2.28
C SER A 122 7.83 0.32 3.07
N LEU A 123 7.85 0.61 4.38
CA LEU A 123 6.65 0.57 5.22
C LEU A 123 5.60 1.60 4.77
N SER A 124 6.02 2.80 4.34
CA SER A 124 5.07 3.80 3.83
C SER A 124 4.36 3.34 2.55
N ILE A 125 5.05 2.61 1.67
CA ILE A 125 4.43 2.02 0.48
C ILE A 125 3.42 0.94 0.87
N VAL A 126 3.77 0.04 1.79
CA VAL A 126 2.85 -0.99 2.29
C VAL A 126 1.59 -0.35 2.89
N VAL A 127 1.74 0.70 3.69
CA VAL A 127 0.59 1.44 4.26
C VAL A 127 -0.25 2.10 3.17
N ALA A 128 0.39 2.69 2.15
CA ALA A 128 -0.33 3.35 1.05
C ALA A 128 -1.11 2.36 0.17
N THR A 129 -0.73 1.10 0.17
CA THR A 129 -1.33 0.03 -0.65
C THR A 129 -2.20 -0.96 0.16
N LEU A 130 -2.49 -0.67 1.44
CA LEU A 130 -3.32 -1.52 2.31
C LEU A 130 -4.69 -1.85 1.72
N GLN A 131 -5.24 -0.95 0.89
CA GLN A 131 -6.52 -1.14 0.21
C GLN A 131 -6.54 -2.39 -0.68
N GLY A 132 -5.43 -2.72 -1.34
CA GLY A 132 -5.30 -3.95 -2.14
C GLY A 132 -4.87 -5.16 -1.31
N LEU A 133 -4.00 -4.95 -0.33
CA LEU A 133 -3.38 -6.02 0.46
C LEU A 133 -4.37 -6.70 1.41
N LEU A 134 -5.14 -5.95 2.20
CA LEU A 134 -6.03 -6.52 3.22
C LEU A 134 -7.13 -7.43 2.66
N PRO A 135 -7.80 -7.08 1.54
CA PRO A 135 -8.75 -7.99 0.91
C PRO A 135 -8.11 -9.31 0.47
N ILE A 136 -6.86 -9.28 0.00
CA ILE A 136 -6.13 -10.51 -0.35
C ILE A 136 -5.96 -11.40 0.89
N VAL A 137 -5.53 -10.83 2.03
CA VAL A 137 -5.42 -11.59 3.29
C VAL A 137 -6.75 -12.23 3.67
N MET A 138 -7.85 -11.48 3.59
CA MET A 138 -9.19 -11.98 3.92
C MET A 138 -9.63 -13.12 2.98
N LEU A 139 -9.39 -12.99 1.67
CA LEU A 139 -9.72 -14.02 0.69
C LEU A 139 -8.94 -15.31 0.94
N PHE A 140 -7.63 -15.20 1.20
CA PHE A 140 -6.81 -16.37 1.58
C PHE A 140 -7.32 -17.01 2.86
N GLY A 141 -7.67 -16.21 3.88
CA GLY A 141 -8.20 -16.71 5.13
C GLY A 141 -9.50 -17.50 4.94
N ILE A 142 -10.45 -16.94 4.19
CA ILE A 142 -11.73 -17.60 3.90
C ILE A 142 -11.49 -18.89 3.10
N HIS A 143 -10.64 -18.83 2.08
CA HIS A 143 -10.35 -20.00 1.26
C HIS A 143 -9.72 -21.14 2.07
N VAL A 144 -8.70 -20.85 2.88
CA VAL A 144 -8.03 -21.84 3.75
C VAL A 144 -9.00 -22.41 4.77
N TYR A 145 -9.80 -21.58 5.44
CA TYR A 145 -10.74 -22.02 6.45
C TYR A 145 -11.77 -23.00 5.89
N PHE A 146 -12.44 -22.65 4.80
CA PHE A 146 -13.47 -23.51 4.20
C PHE A 146 -12.91 -24.69 3.39
N SER A 147 -11.62 -24.72 3.12
CA SER A 147 -10.93 -25.89 2.55
C SER A 147 -10.55 -26.93 3.63
N GLY A 148 -11.04 -26.78 4.85
CA GLY A 148 -10.77 -27.71 5.96
C GLY A 148 -9.60 -27.28 6.85
N GLY A 149 -9.14 -26.04 6.75
CA GLY A 149 -8.09 -25.51 7.60
C GLY A 149 -8.58 -25.27 9.04
N PHE A 150 -7.78 -25.69 10.01
CA PHE A 150 -8.05 -25.38 11.40
C PHE A 150 -7.84 -23.87 11.66
N ILE A 151 -8.78 -23.23 12.38
CA ILE A 151 -8.83 -21.77 12.54
C ILE A 151 -7.51 -21.15 13.05
N LEU A 152 -6.78 -21.87 13.92
CA LEU A 152 -5.51 -21.42 14.47
C LEU A 152 -4.42 -21.26 13.39
N PHE A 153 -4.42 -22.11 12.36
CA PHE A 153 -3.45 -22.07 11.26
C PHE A 153 -3.92 -21.24 10.08
N THR A 154 -5.23 -20.98 9.99
CA THR A 154 -5.82 -20.20 8.89
C THR A 154 -5.24 -18.78 8.82
N ILE A 155 -5.14 -18.07 9.95
CA ILE A 155 -4.61 -16.69 9.98
C ILE A 155 -3.14 -16.63 9.58
N PRO A 156 -2.23 -17.42 10.17
CA PRO A 156 -0.82 -17.43 9.74
C PRO A 156 -0.62 -17.80 8.27
N ILE A 157 -1.34 -18.80 7.77
CA ILE A 157 -1.23 -19.23 6.37
C ILE A 157 -1.75 -18.14 5.42
N ALA A 158 -2.88 -17.50 5.75
CA ALA A 158 -3.43 -16.40 4.97
C ALA A 158 -2.47 -15.20 4.92
N LEU A 159 -1.90 -14.84 6.06
CA LEU A 159 -0.89 -13.77 6.14
C LEU A 159 0.35 -14.10 5.32
N LEU A 160 0.89 -15.30 5.46
CA LEU A 160 2.08 -15.73 4.71
C LEU A 160 1.80 -15.73 3.21
N GLY A 161 0.69 -16.30 2.76
CA GLY A 161 0.30 -16.31 1.36
C GLY A 161 0.16 -14.92 0.77
N ALA A 162 -0.54 -14.03 1.46
CA ALA A 162 -0.70 -12.65 1.04
C ALA A 162 0.63 -11.87 1.05
N LEU A 163 1.50 -12.09 2.04
CA LEU A 163 2.82 -11.46 2.12
C LEU A 163 3.74 -11.92 0.98
N ILE A 164 3.78 -13.21 0.67
CA ILE A 164 4.58 -13.72 -0.44
C ILE A 164 4.08 -13.12 -1.76
N LEU A 165 2.77 -13.13 -1.99
CA LEU A 165 2.18 -12.61 -3.21
C LEU A 165 2.43 -11.12 -3.37
N SER A 166 2.24 -10.33 -2.29
CA SER A 166 2.51 -8.89 -2.31
C SER A 166 3.99 -8.57 -2.48
N ALA A 167 4.89 -9.35 -1.87
CA ALA A 167 6.32 -9.18 -2.03
C ALA A 167 6.76 -9.37 -3.49
N ILE A 168 6.20 -10.36 -4.19
CA ILE A 168 6.44 -10.57 -5.62
C ILE A 168 5.98 -9.35 -6.41
N VAL A 169 4.77 -8.82 -6.13
CA VAL A 169 4.25 -7.63 -6.81
C VAL A 169 5.15 -6.42 -6.56
N TYR A 170 5.53 -6.15 -5.32
CA TYR A 170 6.41 -5.00 -5.01
C TYR A 170 7.76 -5.13 -5.68
N LEU A 171 8.34 -6.32 -5.72
CA LEU A 171 9.62 -6.56 -6.38
C LEU A 171 9.52 -6.32 -7.89
N LEU A 172 8.46 -6.81 -8.54
CA LEU A 172 8.20 -6.57 -9.96
C LEU A 172 7.98 -5.08 -10.25
N MET A 173 7.19 -4.39 -9.42
CA MET A 173 6.94 -2.95 -9.58
C MET A 173 8.19 -2.12 -9.33
N PHE A 174 9.03 -2.50 -8.35
CA PHE A 174 10.31 -1.84 -8.13
C PHE A 174 11.25 -1.98 -9.33
N LEU A 175 11.34 -3.18 -9.88
CA LEU A 175 12.11 -3.47 -11.10
C LEU A 175 11.59 -2.63 -12.28
N LEU A 176 10.29 -2.57 -12.46
CA LEU A 176 9.65 -1.78 -13.51
C LEU A 176 9.93 -0.29 -13.34
N CYS A 177 9.80 0.26 -12.12
CA CYS A 177 10.18 1.64 -11.83
C CYS A 177 11.65 1.93 -12.12
N PHE A 178 12.55 0.99 -11.80
CA PHE A 178 13.98 1.12 -12.10
C PHE A 178 14.24 1.24 -13.60
N PHE A 179 13.57 0.44 -14.44
CA PHE A 179 13.68 0.55 -15.89
C PHE A 179 13.06 1.84 -16.42
N LEU A 180 11.85 2.20 -15.95
CA LEU A 180 11.18 3.43 -16.35
C LEU A 180 12.01 4.68 -16.03
N ALA A 181 12.65 4.71 -14.87
CA ALA A 181 13.49 5.83 -14.45
C ALA A 181 14.73 6.04 -15.36
N LYS A 182 15.17 5.00 -16.10
CA LYS A 182 16.27 5.09 -17.07
C LYS A 182 15.84 5.68 -18.42
N ILE A 183 14.53 5.70 -18.72
CA ILE A 183 14.02 6.17 -20.00
C ILE A 183 13.93 7.72 -19.99
N PRO A 184 14.69 8.45 -20.83
CA PRO A 184 14.69 9.92 -20.82
C PRO A 184 13.34 10.54 -21.17
N LEU A 185 12.53 9.83 -21.97
CA LEU A 185 11.15 10.23 -22.31
C LEU A 185 10.26 10.29 -21.06
N PHE A 186 10.41 9.33 -20.16
CA PHE A 186 9.63 9.26 -18.93
C PHE A 186 9.91 10.45 -18.02
N ARG A 187 11.16 10.89 -17.92
CA ARG A 187 11.56 12.10 -17.18
C ARG A 187 10.92 13.37 -17.74
N LYS A 188 10.77 13.46 -19.08
CA LYS A 188 10.18 14.63 -19.76
C LYS A 188 8.68 14.75 -19.53
N TYR A 189 7.95 13.62 -19.44
CA TYR A 189 6.50 13.58 -19.26
C TYR A 189 6.05 13.28 -17.82
N GLN A 190 6.98 13.30 -16.88
CA GLN A 190 6.74 13.01 -15.47
C GLN A 190 5.62 13.86 -14.86
N SER A 191 5.55 15.15 -15.22
CA SER A 191 4.50 16.08 -14.77
C SER A 191 3.09 15.75 -15.28
N VAL A 192 2.99 15.01 -16.39
CA VAL A 192 1.72 14.62 -17.01
C VAL A 192 1.19 13.32 -16.40
N ILE A 193 2.08 12.44 -15.94
CA ILE A 193 1.73 11.14 -15.34
C ILE A 193 1.41 11.28 -13.85
N ALA A 194 1.97 12.31 -13.20
CA ALA A 194 1.74 12.59 -11.78
C ALA A 194 0.45 13.39 -11.50
N ASN A 195 -0.22 13.93 -12.53
CA ASN A 195 -1.52 14.62 -12.45
C ASN A 195 -2.67 13.68 -12.82
#